data_fac680e2075347ebbe334930d5960b4a
#
_entry.id   fac680e2075347ebbe334930d5960b4a
#
_cell.length_a   1.000
_cell.length_b   1.000
_cell.length_c   1.000
_cell.angle_alpha   90.00
_cell.angle_beta   90.00
_cell.angle_gamma   90.00
#
_symmetry.space_group_name_H-M   'P 1'
#
loop_
_entity.id
_entity.type
_entity.pdbx_description
1 polymer ?
#
loop_
_entity_poly.entity_id
_entity_poly.type
_entity_poly.pdbx_seq_one_letter_code
_entity_poly.pdbx_strand_id
1 'polypeptide(L)'
;MAFTIDFDPENPDLTSDTDTQNEIFIQVFNSGDGELFNRLYLDDSISNFSGEPLTGAARLAFFKEFLVSKPSLKAKVTHSYVAGDVALIGVDYSIEATGPDGAPLLLEGNCTDVLRRQADGRWLMAIDRPVAATGLVAE
;
A
#
# COMPACT_ATOMS: atom_id res chain seq x y z
N MET A 1 -11.17 -3.50 -15.22
CA MET A 1 -10.49 -4.48 -14.36
C MET A 1 -11.43 -5.05 -13.33
N ALA A 2 -11.39 -6.35 -13.17
CA ALA A 2 -12.24 -7.04 -12.21
C ALA A 2 -11.42 -7.42 -10.96
N PHE A 3 -11.96 -7.08 -9.79
CA PHE A 3 -11.40 -7.53 -8.52
C PHE A 3 -12.14 -8.80 -8.07
N THR A 4 -11.42 -9.71 -7.43
CA THR A 4 -12.04 -10.93 -6.90
C THR A 4 -12.66 -10.72 -5.53
N ILE A 5 -12.43 -9.56 -4.94
CA ILE A 5 -12.97 -9.16 -3.64
C ILE A 5 -14.01 -8.06 -3.86
N ASP A 6 -15.00 -8.00 -2.99
CA ASP A 6 -16.00 -6.93 -3.02
C ASP A 6 -15.37 -5.61 -2.64
N PHE A 7 -15.35 -4.66 -3.56
CA PHE A 7 -14.60 -3.43 -3.40
C PHE A 7 -15.16 -2.35 -4.31
N ASP A 8 -15.44 -1.16 -3.74
CA ASP A 8 -15.92 -0.01 -4.49
C ASP A 8 -14.76 0.93 -4.81
N PRO A 9 -14.28 0.98 -6.06
CA PRO A 9 -13.15 1.84 -6.42
C PRO A 9 -13.44 3.34 -6.34
N GLU A 10 -14.71 3.74 -6.33
CA GLU A 10 -15.07 5.16 -6.19
C GLU A 10 -15.03 5.62 -4.74
N ASN A 11 -15.33 4.73 -3.79
CA ASN A 11 -15.34 5.01 -2.36
C ASN A 11 -14.62 3.89 -1.62
N PRO A 12 -13.31 3.76 -1.78
CA PRO A 12 -12.59 2.62 -1.23
C PRO A 12 -12.61 2.60 0.29
N ASP A 13 -12.74 1.40 0.83
CA ASP A 13 -12.72 1.15 2.26
C ASP A 13 -11.81 -0.06 2.51
N LEU A 14 -10.68 0.17 3.16
CA LEU A 14 -9.76 -0.92 3.48
C LEU A 14 -10.29 -1.83 4.59
N THR A 15 -11.28 -1.37 5.33
CA THR A 15 -11.89 -2.06 6.47
C THR A 15 -10.92 -2.33 7.60
N SER A 16 -11.44 -2.70 8.77
CA SER A 16 -10.62 -3.12 9.91
C SER A 16 -10.43 -4.64 9.96
N ASP A 17 -11.07 -5.37 9.03
CA ASP A 17 -10.84 -6.80 8.90
C ASP A 17 -9.51 -7.01 8.19
N THR A 18 -8.55 -7.55 8.91
CA THR A 18 -7.15 -7.62 8.48
C THR A 18 -6.98 -8.39 7.17
N ASP A 19 -7.65 -9.52 7.02
CA ASP A 19 -7.51 -10.33 5.80
C ASP A 19 -8.12 -9.62 4.59
N THR A 20 -9.27 -8.98 4.77
CA THR A 20 -9.92 -8.20 3.72
C THR A 20 -9.05 -7.01 3.32
N GLN A 21 -8.52 -6.29 4.29
CA GLN A 21 -7.64 -5.14 4.06
C GLN A 21 -6.42 -5.55 3.23
N ASN A 22 -5.77 -6.64 3.63
CA ASN A 22 -4.58 -7.12 2.93
C ASN A 22 -4.89 -7.52 1.49
N GLU A 23 -6.02 -8.18 1.26
CA GLU A 23 -6.43 -8.60 -0.07
C GLU A 23 -6.76 -7.42 -0.98
N ILE A 24 -7.46 -6.42 -0.46
CA ILE A 24 -7.75 -5.19 -1.21
C ILE A 24 -6.45 -4.50 -1.61
N PHE A 25 -5.55 -4.34 -0.65
CA PHE A 25 -4.27 -3.68 -0.89
C PHE A 25 -3.47 -4.39 -2.00
N ILE A 26 -3.37 -5.72 -1.92
CA ILE A 26 -2.64 -6.51 -2.91
C ILE A 26 -3.26 -6.36 -4.30
N GLN A 27 -4.58 -6.50 -4.41
CA GLN A 27 -5.24 -6.45 -5.71
C GLN A 27 -5.15 -5.06 -6.34
N VAL A 28 -5.31 -4.01 -5.55
CA VAL A 28 -5.20 -2.65 -6.07
C VAL A 28 -3.77 -2.34 -6.49
N PHE A 29 -2.79 -2.72 -5.69
CA PHE A 29 -1.37 -2.55 -6.05
C PHE A 29 -1.06 -3.27 -7.37
N ASN A 30 -1.47 -4.53 -7.48
CA ASN A 30 -1.17 -5.36 -8.64
C ASN A 30 -1.95 -4.95 -9.90
N SER A 31 -2.97 -4.12 -9.75
CA SER A 31 -3.72 -3.59 -10.89
C SER A 31 -2.87 -2.68 -11.78
N GLY A 32 -1.82 -2.08 -11.22
CA GLY A 32 -0.99 -1.11 -11.95
C GLY A 32 -1.60 0.28 -12.03
N ASP A 33 -2.74 0.51 -11.37
CA ASP A 33 -3.43 1.80 -11.40
C ASP A 33 -3.02 2.64 -10.20
N GLY A 34 -2.06 3.54 -10.40
CA GLY A 34 -1.54 4.37 -9.33
C GLY A 34 -2.55 5.36 -8.77
N GLU A 35 -3.50 5.83 -9.59
CA GLU A 35 -4.56 6.70 -9.08
C GLU A 35 -5.48 5.95 -8.13
N LEU A 36 -5.88 4.74 -8.50
CA LEU A 36 -6.72 3.91 -7.64
C LEU A 36 -5.98 3.56 -6.34
N PHE A 37 -4.70 3.21 -6.45
CA PHE A 37 -3.90 2.91 -5.28
C PHE A 37 -3.84 4.12 -4.33
N ASN A 38 -3.68 5.33 -4.89
CA ASN A 38 -3.65 6.55 -4.09
C ASN A 38 -4.98 6.83 -3.38
N ARG A 39 -6.10 6.34 -3.91
CA ARG A 39 -7.40 6.51 -3.24
C ARG A 39 -7.52 5.71 -1.94
N LEU A 40 -6.64 4.73 -1.73
CA LEU A 40 -6.59 3.99 -0.46
C LEU A 40 -5.98 4.81 0.68
N TYR A 41 -5.42 5.99 0.35
CA TYR A 41 -4.69 6.83 1.28
C TYR A 41 -5.48 8.09 1.61
N LEU A 42 -5.34 8.56 2.85
CA LEU A 42 -5.88 9.84 3.26
C LEU A 42 -5.12 11.00 2.60
N ASP A 43 -5.77 12.15 2.47
CA ASP A 43 -5.12 13.34 1.89
C ASP A 43 -3.87 13.74 2.66
N ASP A 44 -3.90 13.61 3.99
CA ASP A 44 -2.78 13.96 4.86
C ASP A 44 -1.86 12.78 5.18
N SER A 45 -2.03 11.65 4.50
CA SER A 45 -1.23 10.47 4.80
C SER A 45 0.22 10.62 4.34
N ILE A 46 1.07 9.80 4.95
CA ILE A 46 2.51 9.78 4.66
C ILE A 46 2.87 8.40 4.16
N SER A 47 3.56 8.34 3.02
CA SER A 47 4.11 7.10 2.47
C SER A 47 5.61 7.23 2.34
N ASN A 48 6.34 6.24 2.82
CA ASN A 48 7.79 6.26 2.75
C ASN A 48 8.29 4.99 2.06
N PHE A 49 8.23 5.00 0.73
CA PHE A 49 8.70 3.88 -0.10
C PHE A 49 10.17 4.01 -0.49
N SER A 50 10.68 5.24 -0.55
CA SER A 50 12.00 5.51 -1.12
C SER A 50 13.04 5.98 -0.10
N GLY A 51 12.66 6.00 1.18
CA GLY A 51 13.48 6.60 2.23
C GLY A 51 13.16 8.07 2.48
N GLU A 52 12.32 8.65 1.62
CA GLU A 52 11.84 10.02 1.74
C GLU A 52 10.33 10.03 1.90
N PRO A 53 9.79 10.67 2.97
CA PRO A 53 8.34 10.71 3.16
C PRO A 53 7.66 11.50 2.04
N LEU A 54 6.60 10.91 1.49
CA LEU A 54 5.83 11.49 0.39
C LEU A 54 4.41 11.79 0.84
N THR A 55 3.91 12.96 0.48
CA THR A 55 2.55 13.39 0.76
C THR A 55 1.92 14.00 -0.49
N GLY A 56 0.59 14.06 -0.53
CA GLY A 56 -0.16 14.78 -1.55
C GLY A 56 0.22 14.42 -2.99
N ALA A 57 0.50 15.45 -3.78
CA ALA A 57 0.79 15.28 -5.21
C ALA A 57 2.07 14.49 -5.47
N ALA A 58 3.08 14.63 -4.61
CA ALA A 58 4.32 13.88 -4.76
C ALA A 58 4.07 12.38 -4.58
N ARG A 59 3.23 12.01 -3.63
CA ARG A 59 2.84 10.61 -3.41
C ARG A 59 2.09 10.06 -4.62
N LEU A 60 1.12 10.80 -5.13
CA LEU A 60 0.37 10.38 -6.32
C LEU A 60 1.29 10.17 -7.50
N ALA A 61 2.19 11.12 -7.76
CA ALA A 61 3.14 11.01 -8.86
C ALA A 61 4.02 9.77 -8.72
N PHE A 62 4.51 9.48 -7.51
CA PHE A 62 5.32 8.30 -7.27
C PHE A 62 4.53 7.02 -7.54
N PHE A 63 3.29 6.93 -7.06
CA PHE A 63 2.48 5.73 -7.27
C PHE A 63 2.18 5.50 -8.75
N LYS A 64 1.87 6.56 -9.49
CA LYS A 64 1.59 6.43 -10.93
C LYS A 64 2.82 5.94 -11.69
N GLU A 65 3.99 6.48 -11.37
CA GLU A 65 5.23 6.07 -12.01
C GLU A 65 5.63 4.65 -11.62
N PHE A 66 5.56 4.32 -10.34
CA PHE A 66 5.99 3.02 -9.84
C PHE A 66 5.09 1.89 -10.32
N LEU A 67 3.77 2.09 -10.31
CA LEU A 67 2.83 1.01 -10.61
C LEU A 67 2.58 0.81 -12.11
N VAL A 68 2.99 1.74 -12.96
CA VAL A 68 2.73 1.63 -14.40
C VAL A 68 3.38 0.39 -15.02
N SER A 69 4.50 -0.05 -14.50
CA SER A 69 5.19 -1.26 -14.95
C SER A 69 4.61 -2.55 -14.36
N LYS A 70 3.55 -2.42 -13.55
CA LYS A 70 2.85 -3.54 -12.91
C LYS A 70 3.77 -4.44 -12.08
N PRO A 71 4.44 -3.91 -11.07
CA PRO A 71 5.14 -4.78 -10.12
C PRO A 71 4.14 -5.68 -9.42
N SER A 72 4.59 -6.86 -9.01
CA SER A 72 3.73 -7.86 -8.38
C SER A 72 4.01 -7.91 -6.88
N LEU A 73 2.99 -7.65 -6.09
CA LEU A 73 3.07 -7.67 -4.63
C LEU A 73 2.51 -8.96 -4.08
N LYS A 74 3.26 -9.56 -3.15
CA LYS A 74 2.77 -10.59 -2.23
C LYS A 74 2.97 -10.06 -0.82
N ALA A 75 2.01 -10.28 0.04
CA ALA A 75 2.07 -9.75 1.39
C ALA A 75 1.38 -10.67 2.37
N LYS A 76 1.98 -10.82 3.54
CA LYS A 76 1.44 -11.64 4.63
C LYS A 76 1.39 -10.80 5.89
N VAL A 77 0.22 -10.69 6.48
CA VAL A 77 0.06 -9.98 7.75
C VAL A 77 0.70 -10.79 8.87
N THR A 78 1.56 -10.16 9.64
CA THR A 78 2.24 -10.79 10.77
C THR A 78 1.57 -10.44 12.09
N HIS A 79 0.98 -9.26 12.20
CA HIS A 79 0.23 -8.84 13.38
C HIS A 79 -0.67 -7.67 13.04
N SER A 80 -1.72 -7.48 13.84
CA SER A 80 -2.61 -6.34 13.68
C SER A 80 -3.26 -6.00 15.02
N TYR A 81 -3.49 -4.72 15.23
CA TYR A 81 -4.12 -4.19 16.44
C TYR A 81 -5.08 -3.09 16.04
N VAL A 82 -6.29 -3.14 16.58
CA VAL A 82 -7.29 -2.09 16.36
C VAL A 82 -7.60 -1.43 17.69
N ALA A 83 -7.47 -0.11 17.74
CA ALA A 83 -7.76 0.69 18.93
C ALA A 83 -8.65 1.86 18.50
N GLY A 84 -9.96 1.74 18.74
CA GLY A 84 -10.91 2.77 18.33
C GLY A 84 -10.90 2.99 16.83
N ASP A 85 -10.52 4.17 16.39
CA ASP A 85 -10.52 4.56 14.99
C ASP A 85 -9.16 4.37 14.31
N VAL A 86 -8.26 3.65 14.95
CA VAL A 86 -6.88 3.44 14.46
C VAL A 86 -6.58 1.95 14.42
N ALA A 87 -5.96 1.51 13.33
CA ALA A 87 -5.46 0.14 13.21
C ALA A 87 -3.98 0.17 12.82
N LEU A 88 -3.18 -0.67 13.48
CA LEU A 88 -1.78 -0.86 13.13
C LEU A 88 -1.60 -2.27 12.58
N ILE A 89 -0.96 -2.38 11.42
CA ILE A 89 -0.80 -3.66 10.74
C ILE A 89 0.66 -3.84 10.38
N GLY A 90 1.22 -4.98 10.78
CA GLY A 90 2.56 -5.39 10.36
C GLY A 90 2.47 -6.42 9.25
N VAL A 91 3.29 -6.27 8.23
CA VAL A 91 3.23 -7.09 7.03
C VAL A 91 4.64 -7.46 6.59
N ASP A 92 4.83 -8.74 6.23
CA ASP A 92 5.99 -9.16 5.45
C ASP A 92 5.60 -9.10 3.98
N TYR A 93 6.39 -8.42 3.17
CA TYR A 93 6.07 -8.25 1.76
C TYR A 93 7.21 -8.66 0.84
N SER A 94 6.84 -8.95 -0.39
CA SER A 94 7.74 -9.25 -1.49
C SER A 94 7.17 -8.60 -2.74
N ILE A 95 7.99 -7.85 -3.46
CA ILE A 95 7.60 -7.19 -4.71
C ILE A 95 8.55 -7.66 -5.80
N GLU A 96 7.99 -8.24 -6.86
CA GLU A 96 8.72 -8.55 -8.07
C GLU A 96 8.51 -7.41 -9.06
N ALA A 97 9.61 -6.80 -9.51
CA ALA A 97 9.59 -5.65 -10.39
C ALA A 97 10.66 -5.80 -11.47
N THR A 98 10.69 -4.85 -12.39
CA THR A 98 11.75 -4.77 -13.40
C THR A 98 12.65 -3.59 -13.06
N GLY A 99 13.94 -3.85 -12.97
CA GLY A 99 14.92 -2.82 -12.69
C GLY A 99 15.16 -1.89 -13.87
N PRO A 100 15.92 -0.80 -13.69
CA PRO A 100 16.17 0.18 -14.75
C PRO A 100 16.87 -0.40 -15.98
N ASP A 101 17.60 -1.49 -15.81
CA ASP A 101 18.29 -2.20 -16.89
C ASP A 101 17.45 -3.28 -17.54
N GLY A 102 16.18 -3.41 -17.14
CA GLY A 102 15.28 -4.45 -17.65
C GLY A 102 15.44 -5.79 -16.96
N ALA A 103 16.34 -5.93 -15.98
CA ALA A 103 16.55 -7.18 -15.24
C ALA A 103 15.49 -7.34 -14.14
N PRO A 104 15.15 -8.59 -13.78
CA PRO A 104 14.25 -8.82 -12.65
C PRO A 104 14.82 -8.25 -11.35
N LEU A 105 13.92 -7.67 -10.56
CA LEU A 105 14.26 -7.09 -9.26
C LEU A 105 13.30 -7.62 -8.22
N LEU A 106 13.84 -8.18 -7.12
CA LEU A 106 13.03 -8.66 -6.01
C LEU A 106 13.29 -7.78 -4.79
N LEU A 107 12.22 -7.18 -4.27
CA LEU A 107 12.27 -6.33 -3.10
C LEU A 107 11.52 -7.01 -1.98
N GLU A 108 12.17 -7.21 -0.85
CA GLU A 108 11.56 -7.89 0.30
C GLU A 108 11.80 -7.10 1.57
N GLY A 109 10.85 -7.15 2.49
CA GLY A 109 11.00 -6.46 3.75
C GLY A 109 9.75 -6.53 4.61
N ASN A 110 9.72 -5.63 5.58
CA ASN A 110 8.60 -5.48 6.48
C ASN A 110 7.92 -4.13 6.22
N CYS A 111 6.61 -4.11 6.38
CA CYS A 111 5.85 -2.88 6.29
C CYS A 111 5.06 -2.71 7.57
N THR A 112 5.05 -1.49 8.09
CA THR A 112 4.17 -1.11 9.19
C THR A 112 3.20 -0.08 8.66
N ASP A 113 1.92 -0.42 8.70
CA ASP A 113 0.85 0.41 8.18
C ASP A 113 -0.06 0.86 9.31
N VAL A 114 -0.48 2.11 9.25
CA VAL A 114 -1.47 2.67 10.17
C VAL A 114 -2.67 3.11 9.35
N LEU A 115 -3.82 2.56 9.69
CA LEU A 115 -5.11 2.93 9.10
C LEU A 115 -5.89 3.80 10.07
N ARG A 116 -6.70 4.70 9.54
CA ARG A 116 -7.58 5.55 10.34
C ARG A 116 -8.99 5.51 9.78
N ARG A 117 -9.97 5.32 10.67
CA ARG A 117 -11.38 5.32 10.27
C ARG A 117 -11.86 6.76 10.10
N GLN A 118 -12.53 7.03 9.00
CA GLN A 118 -13.08 8.33 8.68
C GLN A 118 -14.46 8.51 9.28
N ALA A 119 -14.98 9.74 9.25
CA ALA A 119 -16.31 10.05 9.79
C ALA A 119 -17.41 9.27 9.09
N ASP A 120 -17.23 8.89 7.82
CA ASP A 120 -18.18 8.08 7.06
C ASP A 120 -18.03 6.58 7.31
N GLY A 121 -17.12 6.17 8.18
CA GLY A 121 -16.90 4.78 8.54
C GLY A 121 -15.86 4.05 7.71
N ARG A 122 -15.35 4.66 6.65
CA ARG A 122 -14.33 4.02 5.80
C ARG A 122 -12.95 4.08 6.44
N TRP A 123 -12.22 3.00 6.30
CA TRP A 123 -10.83 2.92 6.78
C TRP A 123 -9.89 3.20 5.61
N LEU A 124 -8.97 4.13 5.80
CA LEU A 124 -7.97 4.46 4.79
C LEU A 124 -6.58 4.52 5.42
N MET A 125 -5.56 4.41 4.57
CA MET A 125 -4.16 4.40 4.99
C MET A 125 -3.75 5.79 5.48
N ALA A 126 -3.23 5.87 6.70
CA ALA A 126 -2.70 7.11 7.26
C ALA A 126 -1.18 7.16 7.17
N ILE A 127 -0.50 6.06 7.47
CA ILE A 127 0.95 5.97 7.40
C ILE A 127 1.31 4.61 6.80
N ASP A 128 2.16 4.64 5.79
CA ASP A 128 2.65 3.44 5.13
C ASP A 128 4.17 3.52 5.07
N ARG A 129 4.84 2.61 5.77
CA ARG A 129 6.28 2.62 5.87
C ARG A 129 6.85 1.24 5.60
N PRO A 130 7.04 0.87 4.33
CA PRO A 130 7.76 -0.34 3.99
C PRO A 130 9.25 -0.17 4.32
N VAL A 131 9.81 -1.17 4.97
CA VAL A 131 11.24 -1.22 5.28
C VAL A 131 11.81 -2.41 4.55
N ALA A 132 12.50 -2.16 3.46
CA ALA A 132 13.10 -3.23 2.68
C ALA A 132 14.30 -3.82 3.42
N ALA A 133 14.43 -5.13 3.36
CA ALA A 133 15.62 -5.81 3.85
C ALA A 133 16.84 -5.36 3.03
N THR A 134 16.62 -5.15 1.72
CA THR A 134 17.61 -4.59 0.81
C THR A 134 16.92 -3.73 -0.23
N GLY A 135 17.56 -2.68 -0.65
CA GLY A 135 17.28 -2.00 -1.92
C GLY A 135 16.30 -0.86 -1.86
N LEU A 136 14.99 -1.09 -1.82
CA LEU A 136 14.01 -0.07 -2.20
C LEU A 136 13.99 1.14 -1.25
N VAL A 137 14.00 0.89 0.04
CA VAL A 137 13.92 1.96 1.04
C VAL A 137 15.30 2.17 1.64
N ALA A 138 15.82 3.39 1.51
CA ALA A 138 17.07 3.76 2.17
C ALA A 138 16.80 4.04 3.65
N GLU A 139 17.70 3.59 4.49
CA GLU A 139 17.63 3.84 5.93
C GLU A 139 18.05 5.25 6.31
#